data_dbf8b1c9adec017dfa563c7a64f557e4
#
_entry.id   dbf8b1c9adec017dfa563c7a64f557e4
#
_cell.length_a   1.000
_cell.length_b   1.000
_cell.length_c   1.000
_cell.angle_alpha   90.00
_cell.angle_beta   90.00
_cell.angle_gamma   90.00
#
_symmetry.space_group_name_H-M   'P 1'
#
loop_
_entity.id
_entity.type
_entity.pdbx_description
1 polymer ?
#
loop_
_entity_poly.entity_id
_entity_poly.type
_entity_poly.pdbx_seq_one_letter_code
_entity_poly.pdbx_strand_id
1 'polypeptide(L)'
;MKEKVIFTTALCLSAMTPMMAQNITGKVMNTKGEPLAFANVVLLNRTDSAFVKGAVSGEDGSFAIDSSCNGGIIKVTSVGYKTICKDCTGENMGIIKMEEDSKMLGEVVVKSSLPKTILKNGGMTTTVVGSVLEKAGTMENQIGRAHV
;
A
#
# COMPACT_ATOMS: atom_id res chain seq x y z
N MET A 1 -30.92 52.92 22.53
CA MET A 1 -29.81 52.51 21.61
C MET A 1 -28.88 51.44 22.18
N LYS A 2 -28.68 51.34 23.48
CA LYS A 2 -27.78 50.36 24.09
C LYS A 2 -28.30 48.90 24.04
N GLU A 3 -29.61 48.72 24.10
CA GLU A 3 -30.22 47.38 24.09
C GLU A 3 -30.18 46.68 22.70
N LYS A 4 -30.29 47.45 21.63
CA LYS A 4 -30.23 46.91 20.26
C LYS A 4 -28.83 46.41 19.87
N VAL A 5 -27.78 47.01 20.43
CA VAL A 5 -26.39 46.63 20.18
C VAL A 5 -26.06 45.32 20.91
N ILE A 6 -26.60 45.09 22.11
CA ILE A 6 -26.41 43.89 22.89
C ILE A 6 -27.07 42.67 22.18
N PHE A 7 -28.25 42.88 21.60
CA PHE A 7 -28.96 41.83 20.87
C PHE A 7 -28.24 41.44 19.57
N THR A 8 -27.62 42.40 18.87
CA THR A 8 -26.89 42.17 17.62
C THR A 8 -25.55 41.44 17.89
N THR A 9 -24.86 41.78 18.98
CA THR A 9 -23.60 41.09 19.36
C THR A 9 -23.87 39.68 19.88
N ALA A 10 -24.97 39.42 20.57
CA ALA A 10 -25.35 38.09 21.00
C ALA A 10 -25.70 37.16 19.82
N LEU A 11 -26.32 37.70 18.77
CA LEU A 11 -26.69 36.96 17.57
C LEU A 11 -25.46 36.55 16.72
N CYS A 12 -24.40 37.37 16.68
CA CYS A 12 -23.18 37.07 15.97
C CYS A 12 -22.32 35.99 16.67
N LEU A 13 -22.45 35.83 17.99
CA LEU A 13 -21.66 34.85 18.75
C LEU A 13 -22.21 33.41 18.63
N SER A 14 -23.49 33.26 18.27
CA SER A 14 -24.13 31.95 18.09
C SER A 14 -23.87 31.26 16.75
N ALA A 15 -23.21 31.93 15.80
CA ALA A 15 -22.94 31.38 14.47
C ALA A 15 -21.59 30.67 14.32
N MET A 16 -20.78 30.59 15.38
CA MET A 16 -19.56 29.73 15.40
C MET A 16 -19.93 28.31 15.75
N THR A 17 -20.60 27.58 14.85
CA THR A 17 -20.70 26.14 14.91
C THR A 17 -19.31 25.56 14.64
N PRO A 18 -18.72 24.78 15.57
CA PRO A 18 -17.48 24.09 15.27
C PRO A 18 -17.73 23.18 14.08
N MET A 19 -17.01 23.39 12.99
CA MET A 19 -16.99 22.50 11.85
C MET A 19 -16.29 21.21 12.36
N MET A 20 -17.08 20.20 12.76
CA MET A 20 -16.57 18.90 13.13
C MET A 20 -15.90 18.31 11.89
N ALA A 21 -14.57 18.31 11.88
CA ALA A 21 -13.83 17.55 10.89
C ALA A 21 -14.13 16.08 11.13
N GLN A 22 -14.78 15.43 10.17
CA GLN A 22 -15.06 13.99 10.23
C GLN A 22 -13.75 13.27 9.96
N ASN A 23 -13.18 12.63 10.98
CA ASN A 23 -11.95 11.87 10.88
C ASN A 23 -12.25 10.39 11.06
N ILE A 24 -11.79 9.58 10.13
CA ILE A 24 -11.80 8.12 10.27
C ILE A 24 -10.59 7.74 11.13
N THR A 25 -10.85 7.16 12.28
CA THR A 25 -9.82 6.75 13.24
C THR A 25 -9.84 5.25 13.46
N GLY A 26 -8.70 4.67 13.84
CA GLY A 26 -8.60 3.26 14.17
C GLY A 26 -7.21 2.88 14.64
N LYS A 27 -7.03 1.60 14.93
CA LYS A 27 -5.75 1.03 15.37
C LYS A 27 -5.43 -0.24 14.60
N VAL A 28 -4.21 -0.33 14.09
CA VAL A 28 -3.70 -1.52 13.39
C VAL A 28 -2.85 -2.34 14.35
N MET A 29 -3.14 -3.64 14.44
CA MET A 29 -2.42 -4.58 15.30
C MET A 29 -2.15 -5.87 14.54
N ASN A 30 -1.17 -6.66 14.99
CA ASN A 30 -0.98 -8.03 14.53
C ASN A 30 -1.93 -9.00 15.24
N THR A 31 -1.91 -10.27 14.88
CA THR A 31 -2.71 -11.33 15.52
C THR A 31 -2.34 -11.55 16.98
N LYS A 32 -1.13 -11.16 17.40
CA LYS A 32 -0.64 -11.26 18.79
C LYS A 32 -1.10 -10.10 19.66
N GLY A 33 -1.71 -9.06 19.06
CA GLY A 33 -2.17 -7.87 19.75
C GLY A 33 -1.11 -6.77 19.89
N GLU A 34 0.01 -6.90 19.18
CA GLU A 34 1.05 -5.87 19.15
C GLU A 34 0.70 -4.80 18.12
N PRO A 35 0.93 -3.52 18.40
CA PRO A 35 0.66 -2.45 17.47
C PRO A 35 1.59 -2.52 16.25
N LEU A 36 1.03 -2.29 15.07
CA LEU A 36 1.79 -2.21 13.83
C LEU A 36 2.05 -0.76 13.48
N ALA A 37 3.29 -0.34 13.68
CA ALA A 37 3.78 0.97 13.27
C ALA A 37 3.97 1.03 11.75
N PHE A 38 3.81 2.22 11.18
CA PHE A 38 4.07 2.52 9.77
C PHE A 38 3.30 1.66 8.76
N ALA A 39 2.12 1.15 9.15
CA ALA A 39 1.21 0.51 8.20
C ALA A 39 0.52 1.59 7.35
N ASN A 40 0.44 1.35 6.05
CA ASN A 40 -0.27 2.22 5.13
C ASN A 40 -1.76 1.94 5.20
N VAL A 41 -2.56 2.94 5.52
CA VAL A 41 -4.02 2.89 5.57
C VAL A 41 -4.57 3.78 4.47
N VAL A 42 -5.30 3.22 3.53
CA VAL A 42 -5.81 3.92 2.35
C VAL A 42 -7.32 3.80 2.29
N LEU A 43 -8.00 4.93 2.16
CA LEU A 43 -9.43 4.99 1.86
C LEU A 43 -9.62 4.96 0.35
N LEU A 44 -10.36 3.97 -0.11
CA LEU A 44 -10.75 3.78 -1.51
C LEU A 44 -12.24 4.01 -1.67
N ASN A 45 -12.64 4.52 -2.80
CA ASN A 45 -14.04 4.60 -3.18
C ASN A 45 -14.56 3.19 -3.49
N ARG A 46 -15.77 2.86 -3.04
CA ARG A 46 -16.38 1.54 -3.23
C ARG A 46 -16.71 1.22 -4.68
N THR A 47 -17.03 2.23 -5.48
CA THR A 47 -17.55 2.04 -6.85
C THR A 47 -16.45 1.70 -7.85
N ASP A 48 -15.34 2.39 -7.77
CA ASP A 48 -14.24 2.33 -8.76
C ASP A 48 -12.89 1.98 -8.13
N SER A 49 -12.85 1.75 -6.80
CA SER A 49 -11.62 1.54 -6.03
C SER A 49 -10.59 2.67 -6.20
N ALA A 50 -11.05 3.85 -6.61
CA ALA A 50 -10.19 5.02 -6.73
C ALA A 50 -9.66 5.45 -5.36
N PHE A 51 -8.42 5.93 -5.35
CA PHE A 51 -7.81 6.48 -4.15
C PHE A 51 -8.51 7.78 -3.73
N VAL A 52 -8.98 7.84 -2.49
CA VAL A 52 -9.59 9.03 -1.90
C VAL A 52 -8.57 9.74 -1.01
N LYS A 53 -8.09 9.07 0.01
CA LYS A 53 -7.12 9.62 0.97
C LYS A 53 -6.37 8.48 1.67
N GLY A 54 -5.20 8.78 2.23
CA GLY A 54 -4.40 7.80 2.96
C GLY A 54 -3.73 8.42 4.18
N ALA A 55 -3.39 7.56 5.13
CA ALA A 55 -2.60 7.87 6.31
C ALA A 55 -1.64 6.73 6.60
N VAL A 56 -0.67 6.98 7.46
CA VAL A 56 0.26 5.98 7.96
C VAL A 56 0.02 5.83 9.45
N SER A 57 0.03 4.59 9.98
CA SER A 57 -0.12 4.37 11.40
C SER A 57 1.10 4.86 12.19
N GLY A 58 0.85 5.43 13.36
CA GLY A 58 1.87 5.83 14.30
C GLY A 58 2.58 4.64 14.97
N GLU A 59 3.52 4.91 15.85
CA GLU A 59 4.28 3.88 16.60
C GLU A 59 3.38 3.00 17.46
N ASP A 60 2.28 3.55 17.96
CA ASP A 60 1.27 2.85 18.72
C ASP A 60 0.22 2.11 17.85
N GLY A 61 0.41 2.12 16.52
CA GLY A 61 -0.50 1.54 15.54
C GLY A 61 -1.76 2.36 15.27
N SER A 62 -1.96 3.52 15.89
CA SER A 62 -3.12 4.37 15.66
C SER A 62 -3.00 5.09 14.31
N PHE A 63 -4.15 5.31 13.64
CA PHE A 63 -4.22 6.11 12.43
C PHE A 63 -5.42 7.04 12.45
N ALA A 64 -5.31 8.15 11.73
CA ALA A 64 -6.40 9.07 11.48
C ALA A 64 -6.38 9.50 10.02
N ILE A 65 -7.51 9.37 9.34
CA ILE A 65 -7.72 9.86 7.97
C ILE A 65 -8.73 10.98 8.04
N ASP A 66 -8.31 12.18 7.69
CA ASP A 66 -9.15 13.37 7.63
C ASP A 66 -10.07 13.30 6.39
N SER A 67 -11.10 12.48 6.50
CA SER A 67 -12.11 12.25 5.47
C SER A 67 -13.36 11.64 6.10
N SER A 68 -14.51 11.86 5.48
CA SER A 68 -15.76 11.20 5.86
C SER A 68 -15.84 9.79 5.27
N CYS A 69 -16.41 8.90 6.06
CA CYS A 69 -16.67 7.50 5.67
C CYS A 69 -17.95 7.41 4.82
N ASN A 70 -17.87 7.78 3.55
CA ASN A 70 -19.01 7.73 2.62
C ASN A 70 -19.18 6.34 1.95
N GLY A 71 -19.17 5.26 2.77
CA GLY A 71 -19.29 3.89 2.24
C GLY A 71 -18.07 3.41 1.45
N GLY A 72 -16.90 3.99 1.69
CA GLY A 72 -15.65 3.57 1.08
C GLY A 72 -15.09 2.27 1.65
N ILE A 73 -13.97 1.83 1.12
CA ILE A 73 -13.22 0.65 1.59
C ILE A 73 -11.89 1.14 2.15
N ILE A 74 -11.58 0.72 3.38
CA ILE A 74 -10.25 0.93 3.96
C ILE A 74 -9.39 -0.28 3.62
N LYS A 75 -8.31 -0.01 2.89
CA LYS A 75 -7.25 -0.96 2.57
C LYS A 75 -6.04 -0.70 3.46
N VAL A 76 -5.62 -1.72 4.21
CA VAL A 76 -4.44 -1.65 5.07
C VAL A 76 -3.36 -2.57 4.53
N THR A 77 -2.16 -2.02 4.38
CA THR A 77 -0.98 -2.74 3.91
C THR A 77 0.21 -2.47 4.83
N SER A 78 0.95 -3.51 5.16
CA SER A 78 2.19 -3.41 5.93
C SER A 78 3.18 -4.47 5.43
N VAL A 79 4.48 -4.18 5.56
CA VAL A 79 5.54 -5.10 5.12
C VAL A 79 5.52 -6.36 5.99
N GLY A 80 5.47 -7.54 5.37
CA GLY A 80 5.42 -8.82 6.07
C GLY A 80 4.02 -9.25 6.53
N TYR A 81 2.98 -8.50 6.18
CA TYR A 81 1.59 -8.79 6.54
C TYR A 81 0.69 -8.88 5.31
N LYS A 82 -0.35 -9.69 5.41
CA LYS A 82 -1.37 -9.80 4.36
C LYS A 82 -2.19 -8.51 4.28
N THR A 83 -2.43 -8.05 3.06
CA THR A 83 -3.31 -6.90 2.80
C THR A 83 -4.72 -7.18 3.30
N ILE A 84 -5.31 -6.25 4.04
CA ILE A 84 -6.69 -6.31 4.51
C ILE A 84 -7.50 -5.20 3.88
N CYS A 85 -8.70 -5.55 3.41
CA CYS A 85 -9.71 -4.60 2.98
C CYS A 85 -10.91 -4.73 3.93
N LYS A 86 -11.38 -3.61 4.46
CA LYS A 86 -12.53 -3.54 5.36
C LYS A 86 -13.45 -2.40 4.94
N ASP A 87 -14.77 -2.67 4.91
CA ASP A 87 -15.74 -1.62 4.62
C ASP A 87 -15.68 -0.52 5.69
N CYS A 88 -15.66 0.72 5.26
CA CYS A 88 -15.75 1.86 6.15
C CYS A 88 -17.20 2.01 6.60
N THR A 89 -17.49 1.65 7.86
CA THR A 89 -18.84 1.66 8.43
C THR A 89 -19.10 2.88 9.32
N GLY A 90 -18.07 3.70 9.62
CA GLY A 90 -18.20 4.86 10.50
C GLY A 90 -16.84 5.55 10.74
N GLU A 91 -16.87 6.59 11.56
CA GLU A 91 -15.68 7.39 11.89
C GLU A 91 -14.65 6.60 12.72
N ASN A 92 -15.12 5.61 13.50
CA ASN A 92 -14.25 4.76 14.31
C ASN A 92 -14.23 3.33 13.76
N MET A 93 -13.12 2.94 13.15
CA MET A 93 -12.90 1.60 12.59
C MET A 93 -12.53 0.55 13.64
N GLY A 94 -12.24 0.99 14.88
CA GLY A 94 -11.79 0.10 15.93
C GLY A 94 -10.42 -0.53 15.63
N ILE A 95 -10.25 -1.78 16.06
CA ILE A 95 -8.99 -2.51 15.86
C ILE A 95 -9.05 -3.30 14.56
N ILE A 96 -8.04 -3.10 13.73
CA ILE A 96 -7.81 -3.88 12.49
C ILE A 96 -6.65 -4.84 12.77
N LYS A 97 -6.92 -6.15 12.76
CA LYS A 97 -5.91 -7.18 13.01
C LYS A 97 -5.34 -7.67 11.68
N MET A 98 -4.01 -7.60 11.52
CA MET A 98 -3.30 -8.09 10.34
C MET A 98 -2.62 -9.43 10.62
N GLU A 99 -2.71 -10.35 9.65
CA GLU A 99 -2.03 -11.64 9.69
C GLU A 99 -0.66 -11.54 9.02
N GLU A 100 0.34 -12.21 9.59
CA GLU A 100 1.67 -12.31 8.99
C GLU A 100 1.60 -13.06 7.66
N ASP A 101 2.24 -12.53 6.63
CA ASP A 101 2.36 -13.20 5.32
C ASP A 101 3.65 -14.01 5.26
N SER A 102 3.58 -15.27 5.68
CA SER A 102 4.71 -16.21 5.65
C SER A 102 5.25 -16.49 4.24
N LYS A 103 4.51 -16.13 3.19
CA LYS A 103 4.95 -16.31 1.79
C LYS A 103 5.99 -15.28 1.36
N MET A 104 6.05 -14.11 2.02
CA MET A 104 7.06 -13.08 1.71
C MET A 104 8.49 -13.46 2.16
N LEU A 105 8.64 -14.45 3.02
CA LEU A 105 9.94 -14.97 3.48
C LEU A 105 10.43 -16.18 2.69
N GLY A 106 9.73 -16.58 1.62
CA GLY A 106 10.23 -17.56 0.66
C GLY A 106 11.48 -17.00 0.00
N GLU A 107 12.63 -17.54 0.39
CA GLU A 107 13.89 -17.31 -0.31
C GLU A 107 13.68 -17.53 -1.81
N VAL A 108 13.73 -16.44 -2.58
CA VAL A 108 13.81 -16.53 -4.03
C VAL A 108 15.20 -17.07 -4.33
N VAL A 109 15.35 -18.40 -4.28
CA VAL A 109 16.52 -19.07 -4.81
C VAL A 109 16.47 -18.88 -6.32
N VAL A 110 17.06 -17.80 -6.80
CA VAL A 110 17.35 -17.61 -8.21
C VAL A 110 18.44 -18.65 -8.54
N LYS A 111 18.03 -19.84 -8.96
CA LYS A 111 18.94 -20.80 -9.61
C LYS A 111 19.31 -20.22 -10.97
N SER A 112 20.24 -19.30 -10.97
CA SER A 112 20.92 -18.87 -12.17
C SER A 112 21.87 -19.98 -12.58
N SER A 113 21.46 -20.85 -13.48
CA SER A 113 22.38 -21.78 -14.14
C SER A 113 23.17 -20.99 -15.19
N LEU A 114 24.43 -20.75 -14.90
CA LEU A 114 25.36 -20.20 -15.89
C LEU A 114 25.49 -21.18 -17.07
N PRO A 115 25.53 -20.67 -18.32
CA PRO A 115 25.72 -21.55 -19.48
C PRO A 115 27.05 -22.31 -19.37
N LYS A 116 27.00 -23.62 -19.48
CA LYS A 116 28.19 -24.46 -19.49
C LYS A 116 28.91 -24.36 -20.84
N THR A 117 30.09 -23.78 -20.82
CA THR A 117 30.99 -23.75 -21.99
C THR A 117 31.94 -24.95 -21.91
N ILE A 118 31.95 -25.82 -22.93
CA ILE A 118 32.82 -26.98 -23.04
C ILE A 118 33.71 -26.78 -24.27
N LEU A 119 35.02 -26.92 -24.08
CA LEU A 119 35.99 -26.97 -25.17
C LEU A 119 35.96 -28.38 -25.76
N LYS A 120 35.55 -28.54 -27.03
CA LYS A 120 35.54 -29.80 -27.74
C LYS A 120 36.21 -29.61 -29.11
N ASN A 121 37.27 -30.34 -29.40
CA ASN A 121 38.00 -30.32 -30.68
C ASN A 121 38.42 -28.94 -31.19
N GLY A 122 38.95 -28.09 -30.31
CA GLY A 122 39.42 -26.75 -30.72
C GLY A 122 38.34 -25.71 -30.96
N GLY A 123 37.07 -26.05 -30.74
CA GLY A 123 35.94 -25.13 -30.78
C GLY A 123 35.27 -24.96 -29.39
N MET A 124 34.79 -23.74 -29.12
CA MET A 124 34.08 -23.41 -27.89
C MET A 124 32.58 -23.59 -28.13
N THR A 125 31.94 -24.55 -27.43
CA THR A 125 30.48 -24.77 -27.52
C THR A 125 29.85 -24.39 -26.22
N THR A 126 28.89 -23.44 -26.28
CA THR A 126 28.14 -23.00 -25.12
C THR A 126 26.71 -23.55 -25.18
N THR A 127 26.33 -24.33 -24.15
CA THR A 127 24.96 -24.85 -24.04
C THR A 127 24.06 -23.82 -23.41
N VAL A 128 23.04 -23.38 -24.17
CA VAL A 128 22.11 -22.32 -23.78
C VAL A 128 20.83 -22.85 -23.13
N VAL A 129 20.57 -24.17 -23.30
CA VAL A 129 19.35 -24.81 -22.79
C VAL A 129 19.28 -24.75 -21.27
N GLY A 130 18.20 -24.19 -20.74
CA GLY A 130 18.00 -24.00 -19.29
C GLY A 130 18.77 -22.83 -18.68
N SER A 131 19.44 -21.98 -19.47
CA SER A 131 20.15 -20.80 -19.00
C SER A 131 19.32 -19.51 -19.22
N VAL A 132 19.74 -18.43 -18.58
CA VAL A 132 19.11 -17.09 -18.79
C VAL A 132 19.15 -16.61 -20.25
N LEU A 133 20.03 -17.20 -21.07
CA LEU A 133 20.17 -16.86 -22.49
C LEU A 133 19.14 -17.56 -23.39
N GLU A 134 18.41 -18.55 -22.89
CA GLU A 134 17.34 -19.23 -23.63
C GLU A 134 16.19 -18.27 -24.00
N LYS A 135 15.92 -17.28 -23.12
CA LYS A 135 14.89 -16.25 -23.34
C LYS A 135 15.37 -15.08 -24.21
N ALA A 136 16.64 -15.02 -24.54
CA ALA A 136 17.22 -13.88 -25.29
C ALA A 136 17.00 -13.95 -26.82
N GLY A 137 16.29 -14.98 -27.30
CA GLY A 137 16.03 -15.18 -28.74
C GLY A 137 17.24 -15.68 -29.51
N THR A 138 17.03 -16.05 -30.77
CA THR A 138 18.07 -16.58 -31.67
C THR A 138 19.19 -15.54 -31.89
N MET A 139 20.44 -16.03 -31.99
CA MET A 139 21.63 -15.19 -32.22
C MET A 139 21.51 -14.26 -33.42
N GLU A 140 20.70 -14.58 -34.41
CA GLU A 140 20.41 -13.71 -35.56
C GLU A 140 19.82 -12.35 -35.19
N ASN A 141 19.02 -12.29 -34.13
CA ASN A 141 18.40 -11.05 -33.67
C ASN A 141 19.33 -10.14 -32.86
N GLN A 142 20.46 -10.67 -32.38
CA GLN A 142 21.48 -9.86 -31.67
C GLN A 142 22.56 -9.31 -32.58
N ILE A 143 22.89 -10.00 -33.68
CA ILE A 143 23.91 -9.55 -34.64
C ILE A 143 23.36 -8.45 -35.56
N GLY A 144 22.07 -8.46 -35.86
CA GLY A 144 21.42 -7.45 -36.72
C GLY A 144 21.32 -6.03 -36.15
N ARG A 145 21.63 -5.84 -34.84
CA ARG A 145 21.60 -4.50 -34.20
C ARG A 145 22.98 -3.82 -34.08
N ALA A 146 24.03 -4.46 -34.50
CA ALA A 146 25.40 -3.92 -34.43
C ALA A 146 25.88 -3.22 -35.70
N HIS A 147 25.04 -3.13 -36.72
CA HIS A 147 25.37 -2.44 -37.95
C HIS A 147 24.30 -1.38 -38.30
N VAL A 148 24.41 -0.21 -37.71
CA VAL A 148 24.08 1.13 -38.31
C VAL A 148 24.91 2.17 -37.60
#